data_0a550ec84fb89d00c8f00b9b3f4a8717
#
_entry.id   0a550ec84fb89d00c8f00b9b3f4a8717
#
_cell.length_a   1.000
_cell.length_b   1.000
_cell.length_c   1.000
_cell.angle_alpha   90.00
_cell.angle_beta   90.00
_cell.angle_gamma   90.00
#
_symmetry.space_group_name_H-M   'P 1'
#
loop_
_entity.id
_entity.type
_entity.pdbx_description
1 polymer ?
#
loop_
_entity_poly.entity_id
_entity_poly.type
_entity_poly.pdbx_seq_one_letter_code
_entity_poly.pdbx_strand_id
1 'polypeptide(L)'
;MVKQRNALILILSCLSLPVLAAEDDEMRDSSTSSIISAIVYALIVAGIFMVVFLYLRPRYPAIYQPKTYRALPASRNTQPLPKGTFNWIPSFLSVPDHEILRINGLDAYSFIWFIVLMLRIFVPIWILSWIVLMPLYAADLPVNSGSDPVGRGKGFNMFTFGNVINENNQQQKRSAGVLILHYIFMAWFIFNIHDVMTHFIKLRKEFLTSPDHRNTNQAKTFLVTSVPNQYLSETKIKQLYENLPGGIKRVWINRNLKELPKLVENRDKLANKLEGAVSKLIATAAKKVKKGKVEAVALPEGSEPSLDVADRYVPEKKRPKHRLGKIPCIGEKVDTINYSREELPRMNREIEDIRQNVINDYETYPPESSAFVLCNTMQGAYTGASFRPVENKSQMDKSYVEVHPDDIVWENMSFNPYERKLRTCACWGVTWLTVIFWAIPVALVSLFSNVDYMSDKIGFLGWIKKIPSVPLGIIKGVLPTTALAILNSLLPPWLRFHARMSGVPTRNLIELSLMTRFFIFMIVQNFIILTVLAGIQQNLEAFWDDVKE
;
A
#
# COMPACT_ATOMS: atom_id res chain seq x y z
N MET A 1 -1.62 -1.43 -15.18
CA MET A 1 -1.86 -1.97 -13.83
C MET A 1 -1.48 -0.99 -12.70
N VAL A 2 -0.31 -0.37 -12.69
CA VAL A 2 0.10 0.55 -11.60
C VAL A 2 -0.78 1.81 -11.46
N LYS A 3 -1.22 2.42 -12.56
CA LYS A 3 -2.11 3.60 -12.54
C LYS A 3 -3.52 3.32 -12.00
N GLN A 4 -4.04 2.11 -12.17
CA GLN A 4 -5.39 1.75 -11.68
C GLN A 4 -5.38 1.38 -10.19
N ARG A 5 -4.27 0.82 -9.68
CA ARG A 5 -4.07 0.55 -8.25
C ARG A 5 -4.01 1.85 -7.44
N ASN A 6 -3.37 2.88 -7.99
CA ASN A 6 -3.29 4.19 -7.32
C ASN A 6 -4.63 4.94 -7.31
N ALA A 7 -5.47 4.77 -8.34
CA ALA A 7 -6.82 5.34 -8.36
C ALA A 7 -7.75 4.66 -7.33
N LEU A 8 -7.63 3.34 -7.16
CA LEU A 8 -8.42 2.59 -6.17
C LEU A 8 -8.00 2.93 -4.73
N ILE A 9 -6.71 3.14 -4.49
CA ILE A 9 -6.18 3.59 -3.19
C ILE A 9 -6.63 5.02 -2.89
N LEU A 10 -6.66 5.90 -3.88
CA LEU A 10 -7.17 7.28 -3.74
C LEU A 10 -8.68 7.30 -3.44
N ILE A 11 -9.46 6.43 -4.07
CA ILE A 11 -10.90 6.32 -3.83
C ILE A 11 -11.16 5.73 -2.44
N LEU A 12 -10.40 4.72 -2.01
CA LEU A 12 -10.51 4.13 -0.67
C LEU A 12 -10.06 5.10 0.43
N SER A 13 -9.02 5.91 0.19
CA SER A 13 -8.59 6.93 1.16
C SER A 13 -9.56 8.11 1.24
N CYS A 14 -10.27 8.46 0.17
CA CYS A 14 -11.34 9.45 0.21
C CYS A 14 -12.58 8.97 0.96
N LEU A 15 -12.81 7.65 1.05
CA LEU A 15 -13.95 7.06 1.76
C LEU A 15 -13.75 6.92 3.28
N SER A 16 -12.52 6.94 3.77
CA SER A 16 -12.21 6.80 5.20
C SER A 16 -12.15 8.13 5.97
N LEU A 17 -12.44 9.25 5.37
CA LEU A 17 -12.08 10.58 5.84
C LEU A 17 -13.13 11.48 6.48
N PRO A 18 -14.41 11.14 6.61
CA PRO A 18 -15.30 12.02 7.36
C PRO A 18 -15.16 11.93 8.89
N VAL A 19 -14.27 11.09 9.42
CA VAL A 19 -14.22 10.82 10.87
C VAL A 19 -13.22 11.68 11.65
N LEU A 20 -12.28 12.36 10.99
CA LEU A 20 -11.17 13.05 11.68
C LEU A 20 -11.19 14.59 11.62
N ALA A 21 -12.24 15.21 11.13
CA ALA A 21 -12.30 16.67 11.00
C ALA A 21 -13.45 17.29 11.80
N ALA A 22 -13.45 17.06 13.11
CA ALA A 22 -14.35 17.78 14.00
C ALA A 22 -13.69 17.98 15.37
N GLU A 23 -12.59 18.71 15.39
CA GLU A 23 -12.11 19.41 16.57
C GLU A 23 -11.78 20.82 16.15
N ASP A 24 -12.77 21.69 16.25
CA ASP A 24 -12.67 23.05 16.77
C ASP A 24 -14.04 23.69 16.68
N ASP A 25 -14.36 24.42 17.75
CA ASP A 25 -15.48 25.27 17.99
C ASP A 25 -16.80 24.60 18.41
N GLU A 26 -17.15 24.93 19.66
CA GLU A 26 -18.41 24.74 20.37
C GLU A 26 -18.88 23.28 20.30
N MET A 27 -19.04 22.65 21.45
CA MET A 27 -19.72 21.36 21.56
C MET A 27 -20.92 21.39 20.60
N ARG A 28 -20.64 21.03 19.34
CA ARG A 28 -21.70 20.87 18.36
C ARG A 28 -22.57 19.79 18.95
N ASP A 29 -23.71 20.20 19.43
CA ASP A 29 -24.81 19.26 19.69
C ASP A 29 -24.82 18.34 18.50
N SER A 30 -24.30 17.12 18.66
CA SER A 30 -24.37 16.09 17.64
C SER A 30 -25.86 15.74 17.57
N SER A 31 -26.59 16.61 16.89
CA SER A 31 -28.02 16.49 16.79
C SER A 31 -28.30 15.14 16.11
N THR A 32 -29.31 14.46 16.57
CA THR A 32 -29.81 13.21 15.95
C THR A 32 -29.90 13.36 14.44
N SER A 33 -30.23 14.56 13.95
CA SER A 33 -30.29 14.88 12.51
C SER A 33 -28.91 14.81 11.82
N SER A 34 -27.82 15.21 12.47
CA SER A 34 -26.46 15.13 11.89
C SER A 34 -26.00 13.69 11.67
N ILE A 35 -26.25 12.82 12.65
CA ILE A 35 -25.89 11.39 12.57
C ILE A 35 -26.76 10.69 11.51
N ILE A 36 -28.06 10.95 11.48
CA ILE A 36 -28.96 10.41 10.45
C ILE A 36 -28.52 10.88 9.07
N SER A 37 -28.20 12.16 8.91
CA SER A 37 -27.71 12.71 7.64
C SER A 37 -26.41 12.05 7.19
N ALA A 38 -25.46 11.80 8.11
CA ALA A 38 -24.21 11.11 7.81
C ALA A 38 -24.46 9.65 7.37
N ILE A 39 -25.35 8.93 8.05
CA ILE A 39 -25.72 7.55 7.68
C ILE A 39 -26.40 7.52 6.31
N VAL A 40 -27.37 8.40 6.05
CA VAL A 40 -28.07 8.48 4.77
C VAL A 40 -27.08 8.80 3.64
N TYR A 41 -26.19 9.77 3.85
CA TYR A 41 -25.12 10.07 2.89
C TYR A 41 -24.23 8.86 2.61
N ALA A 42 -23.77 8.17 3.65
CA ALA A 42 -22.92 6.98 3.50
C ALA A 42 -23.65 5.86 2.73
N LEU A 43 -24.94 5.64 3.02
CA LEU A 43 -25.76 4.65 2.32
C LEU A 43 -25.99 5.01 0.84
N ILE A 44 -26.20 6.28 0.52
CA ILE A 44 -26.34 6.75 -0.86
C ILE A 44 -25.03 6.50 -1.63
N VAL A 45 -23.88 6.88 -1.07
CA VAL A 45 -22.57 6.67 -1.68
C VAL A 45 -22.29 5.19 -1.87
N ALA A 46 -22.50 4.36 -0.84
CA ALA A 46 -22.35 2.91 -0.92
C ALA A 46 -23.29 2.29 -1.98
N GLY A 47 -24.55 2.77 -2.05
CA GLY A 47 -25.51 2.35 -3.06
C GLY A 47 -25.04 2.67 -4.48
N ILE A 48 -24.52 3.87 -4.72
CA ILE A 48 -23.96 4.26 -6.02
C ILE A 48 -22.80 3.34 -6.42
N PHE A 49 -21.85 3.09 -5.51
CA PHE A 49 -20.74 2.17 -5.78
C PHE A 49 -21.21 0.75 -6.06
N MET A 50 -22.19 0.26 -5.30
CA MET A 50 -22.76 -1.08 -5.52
C MET A 50 -23.43 -1.17 -6.90
N VAL A 51 -24.22 -0.19 -7.29
CA VAL A 51 -24.88 -0.15 -8.62
C VAL A 51 -23.83 -0.12 -9.73
N VAL A 52 -22.81 0.73 -9.60
CA VAL A 52 -21.70 0.81 -10.56
C VAL A 52 -20.97 -0.52 -10.66
N PHE A 53 -20.68 -1.15 -9.54
CA PHE A 53 -20.02 -2.47 -9.49
C PHE A 53 -20.87 -3.55 -10.18
N LEU A 54 -22.15 -3.66 -9.85
CA LEU A 54 -23.07 -4.63 -10.44
C LEU A 54 -23.23 -4.44 -11.95
N TYR A 55 -23.18 -3.18 -12.42
CA TYR A 55 -23.24 -2.85 -13.84
C TYR A 55 -21.94 -3.15 -14.59
N LEU A 56 -20.77 -2.83 -14.01
CA LEU A 56 -19.46 -3.00 -14.64
C LEU A 56 -18.97 -4.45 -14.62
N ARG A 57 -19.25 -5.19 -13.55
CA ARG A 57 -18.75 -6.55 -13.36
C ARG A 57 -19.05 -7.49 -14.53
N PRO A 58 -20.29 -7.63 -15.05
CA PRO A 58 -20.57 -8.49 -16.19
C PRO A 58 -20.01 -7.97 -17.52
N ARG A 59 -19.76 -6.65 -17.64
CA ARG A 59 -19.26 -6.01 -18.87
C ARG A 59 -17.75 -6.08 -19.02
N TYR A 60 -17.02 -6.16 -17.90
CA TYR A 60 -15.55 -6.16 -17.88
C TYR A 60 -14.99 -7.39 -17.17
N PRO A 61 -15.24 -8.62 -17.66
CA PRO A 61 -14.75 -9.85 -17.03
C PRO A 61 -13.22 -9.89 -16.96
N ALA A 62 -12.51 -9.26 -17.90
CA ALA A 62 -11.06 -9.13 -17.87
C ALA A 62 -10.51 -8.45 -16.59
N ILE A 63 -11.30 -7.54 -15.99
CA ILE A 63 -10.91 -6.82 -14.77
C ILE A 63 -11.40 -7.57 -13.53
N TYR A 64 -12.66 -8.02 -13.54
CA TYR A 64 -13.32 -8.60 -12.36
C TYR A 64 -13.11 -10.11 -12.21
N GLN A 65 -12.75 -10.81 -13.30
CA GLN A 65 -12.51 -12.26 -13.33
C GLN A 65 -11.25 -12.61 -14.13
N PRO A 66 -10.07 -12.00 -13.85
CA PRO A 66 -8.88 -12.18 -14.70
C PRO A 66 -8.37 -13.61 -14.70
N LYS A 67 -8.65 -14.41 -13.67
CA LYS A 67 -8.18 -15.80 -13.54
C LYS A 67 -9.07 -16.84 -14.24
N THR A 68 -10.14 -16.41 -14.89
CA THR A 68 -11.01 -17.31 -15.68
C THR A 68 -10.58 -17.44 -17.14
N TYR A 69 -9.52 -16.73 -17.55
CA TYR A 69 -9.03 -16.78 -18.93
C TYR A 69 -8.24 -18.06 -19.20
N ARG A 70 -8.53 -18.68 -20.35
CA ARG A 70 -7.90 -19.95 -20.78
C ARG A 70 -6.38 -19.85 -21.02
N ALA A 71 -5.85 -18.66 -21.23
CA ALA A 71 -4.41 -18.43 -21.41
C ALA A 71 -3.58 -18.65 -20.15
N LEU A 72 -4.22 -18.79 -18.98
CA LEU A 72 -3.51 -19.05 -17.73
C LEU A 72 -3.23 -20.55 -17.56
N PRO A 73 -2.10 -20.92 -16.91
CA PRO A 73 -1.84 -22.31 -16.53
C PRO A 73 -3.00 -22.90 -15.73
N ALA A 74 -3.32 -24.17 -15.97
CA ALA A 74 -4.43 -24.85 -15.30
C ALA A 74 -4.34 -24.80 -13.75
N SER A 75 -3.11 -24.75 -13.20
CA SER A 75 -2.86 -24.61 -11.77
C SER A 75 -3.33 -23.27 -11.18
N ARG A 76 -3.44 -22.22 -12.00
CA ARG A 76 -3.85 -20.86 -11.59
C ARG A 76 -5.21 -20.43 -12.16
N ASN A 77 -5.86 -21.30 -12.91
CA ASN A 77 -7.14 -21.01 -13.52
C ASN A 77 -8.29 -21.32 -12.54
N THR A 78 -9.32 -20.50 -12.56
CA THR A 78 -10.54 -20.66 -11.76
C THR A 78 -11.76 -20.78 -12.65
N GLN A 79 -12.78 -21.47 -12.16
CA GLN A 79 -14.07 -21.49 -12.84
C GLN A 79 -14.74 -20.10 -12.79
N PRO A 80 -15.44 -19.68 -13.86
CA PRO A 80 -16.16 -18.43 -13.86
C PRO A 80 -17.30 -18.48 -12.84
N LEU A 81 -17.51 -17.37 -12.14
CA LEU A 81 -18.61 -17.21 -11.20
C LEU A 81 -19.97 -17.26 -11.93
N PRO A 82 -21.04 -17.74 -11.26
CA PRO A 82 -22.38 -17.79 -11.83
C PRO A 82 -22.83 -16.46 -12.40
N LYS A 83 -23.52 -16.53 -13.55
CA LYS A 83 -24.11 -15.33 -14.19
C LYS A 83 -25.32 -14.89 -13.36
N GLY A 84 -25.45 -13.58 -13.18
CA GLY A 84 -26.56 -12.98 -12.43
C GLY A 84 -26.08 -11.85 -11.52
N THR A 85 -27.05 -11.04 -11.05
CA THR A 85 -26.76 -9.83 -10.27
C THR A 85 -26.24 -10.19 -8.89
N PHE A 86 -26.79 -11.22 -8.22
CA PHE A 86 -26.44 -11.62 -6.85
C PHE A 86 -26.02 -13.10 -6.72
N ASN A 87 -26.20 -13.93 -7.75
CA ASN A 87 -25.90 -15.37 -7.70
C ASN A 87 -24.42 -15.70 -7.45
N TRP A 88 -23.54 -14.74 -7.64
CA TRP A 88 -22.11 -14.88 -7.37
C TRP A 88 -21.76 -14.82 -5.88
N ILE A 89 -22.61 -14.22 -5.03
CA ILE A 89 -22.33 -14.03 -3.60
C ILE A 89 -22.19 -15.36 -2.86
N PRO A 90 -23.16 -16.31 -2.95
CA PRO A 90 -23.00 -17.60 -2.30
C PRO A 90 -21.77 -18.36 -2.77
N SER A 91 -21.52 -18.38 -4.09
CA SER A 91 -20.34 -19.05 -4.65
C SER A 91 -19.01 -18.42 -4.23
N PHE A 92 -19.00 -17.10 -4.04
CA PHE A 92 -17.81 -16.38 -3.54
C PHE A 92 -17.54 -16.70 -2.07
N LEU A 93 -18.59 -16.75 -1.24
CA LEU A 93 -18.47 -17.05 0.19
C LEU A 93 -18.17 -18.53 0.48
N SER A 94 -18.44 -19.42 -0.46
CA SER A 94 -18.20 -20.86 -0.32
C SER A 94 -16.82 -21.31 -0.83
N VAL A 95 -15.96 -20.40 -1.31
CA VAL A 95 -14.61 -20.76 -1.78
C VAL A 95 -13.78 -21.27 -0.60
N PRO A 96 -13.25 -22.49 -0.65
CA PRO A 96 -12.47 -23.04 0.44
C PRO A 96 -11.08 -22.39 0.52
N ASP A 97 -10.58 -22.25 1.74
CA ASP A 97 -9.30 -21.57 2.04
C ASP A 97 -8.10 -22.15 1.30
N HIS A 98 -8.05 -23.49 1.16
CA HIS A 98 -6.95 -24.16 0.44
C HIS A 98 -6.92 -23.81 -1.06
N GLU A 99 -8.06 -23.51 -1.67
CA GLU A 99 -8.14 -23.10 -3.07
C GLU A 99 -7.63 -21.66 -3.24
N ILE A 100 -7.97 -20.77 -2.32
CA ILE A 100 -7.46 -19.40 -2.29
C ILE A 100 -5.93 -19.42 -2.16
N LEU A 101 -5.40 -20.25 -1.25
CA LEU A 101 -3.96 -20.39 -1.04
C LEU A 101 -3.26 -20.94 -2.29
N ARG A 102 -3.81 -21.97 -2.92
CA ARG A 102 -3.24 -22.61 -4.13
C ARG A 102 -3.19 -21.66 -5.32
N ILE A 103 -4.26 -20.89 -5.54
CA ILE A 103 -4.41 -20.05 -6.74
C ILE A 103 -3.76 -18.68 -6.58
N ASN A 104 -3.86 -18.10 -5.38
CA ASN A 104 -3.45 -16.71 -5.13
C ASN A 104 -2.14 -16.59 -4.34
N GLY A 105 -1.71 -17.67 -3.71
CA GLY A 105 -0.52 -17.70 -2.85
C GLY A 105 -0.79 -17.21 -1.43
N LEU A 106 0.24 -17.32 -0.59
CA LEU A 106 0.17 -17.06 0.85
C LEU A 106 -0.15 -15.58 1.17
N ASP A 107 0.39 -14.64 0.39
CA ASP A 107 0.23 -13.20 0.65
C ASP A 107 -1.22 -12.74 0.46
N ALA A 108 -1.87 -13.20 -0.63
CA ALA A 108 -3.27 -12.88 -0.91
C ALA A 108 -4.22 -13.53 0.11
N TYR A 109 -3.93 -14.78 0.50
CA TYR A 109 -4.66 -15.47 1.56
C TYR A 109 -4.56 -14.71 2.89
N SER A 110 -3.34 -14.33 3.29
CA SER A 110 -3.09 -13.59 4.52
C SER A 110 -3.82 -12.24 4.55
N PHE A 111 -3.93 -11.56 3.40
CA PHE A 111 -4.68 -10.31 3.30
C PHE A 111 -6.19 -10.51 3.52
N ILE A 112 -6.78 -11.56 2.94
CA ILE A 112 -8.19 -11.91 3.16
C ILE A 112 -8.42 -12.27 4.64
N TRP A 113 -7.53 -13.07 5.21
CA TRP A 113 -7.57 -13.44 6.63
C TRP A 113 -7.47 -12.23 7.57
N PHE A 114 -6.67 -11.22 7.21
CA PHE A 114 -6.61 -9.96 7.96
C PHE A 114 -7.97 -9.25 7.97
N ILE A 115 -8.69 -9.21 6.85
CA ILE A 115 -10.04 -8.63 6.80
C ILE A 115 -11.01 -9.44 7.68
N VAL A 116 -10.95 -10.76 7.62
CA VAL A 116 -11.76 -11.65 8.48
C VAL A 116 -11.43 -11.44 9.95
N LEU A 117 -10.13 -11.27 10.29
CA LEU A 117 -9.71 -10.93 11.66
C LEU A 117 -10.32 -9.62 12.14
N MET A 118 -10.30 -8.58 11.30
CA MET A 118 -10.93 -7.30 11.66
C MET A 118 -12.43 -7.48 11.95
N LEU A 119 -13.16 -8.20 11.10
CA LEU A 119 -14.56 -8.51 11.35
C LEU A 119 -14.75 -9.32 12.64
N ARG A 120 -13.93 -10.35 12.87
CA ARG A 120 -14.00 -11.21 14.06
C ARG A 120 -13.73 -10.42 15.35
N ILE A 121 -12.87 -9.40 15.30
CA ILE A 121 -12.59 -8.53 16.46
C ILE A 121 -13.71 -7.52 16.66
N PHE A 122 -14.04 -6.75 15.61
CA PHE A 122 -14.88 -5.57 15.77
C PHE A 122 -16.38 -5.87 15.86
N VAL A 123 -16.89 -6.93 15.21
CA VAL A 123 -18.32 -7.23 15.25
C VAL A 123 -18.80 -7.59 16.66
N PRO A 124 -18.13 -8.47 17.44
CA PRO A 124 -18.53 -8.72 18.82
C PRO A 124 -18.39 -7.49 19.71
N ILE A 125 -17.33 -6.70 19.56
CA ILE A 125 -17.11 -5.44 20.30
C ILE A 125 -18.26 -4.46 20.00
N TRP A 126 -18.63 -4.31 18.73
CA TRP A 126 -19.73 -3.46 18.30
C TRP A 126 -21.07 -3.89 18.92
N ILE A 127 -21.39 -5.19 18.87
CA ILE A 127 -22.64 -5.73 19.45
C ILE A 127 -22.67 -5.50 20.96
N LEU A 128 -21.57 -5.84 21.67
CA LEU A 128 -21.48 -5.66 23.12
C LEU A 128 -21.52 -4.17 23.51
N SER A 129 -20.93 -3.30 22.72
CA SER A 129 -20.99 -1.84 22.94
C SER A 129 -22.43 -1.34 22.85
N TRP A 130 -23.22 -1.83 21.89
CA TRP A 130 -24.62 -1.44 21.77
C TRP A 130 -25.49 -1.96 22.91
N ILE A 131 -25.25 -3.19 23.35
CA ILE A 131 -26.07 -3.85 24.40
C ILE A 131 -25.69 -3.36 25.80
N VAL A 132 -24.41 -3.08 26.05
CA VAL A 132 -23.91 -2.78 27.40
C VAL A 132 -23.49 -1.33 27.56
N LEU A 133 -22.59 -0.81 26.64
CA LEU A 133 -22.04 0.54 26.81
C LEU A 133 -23.10 1.62 26.57
N MET A 134 -23.90 1.52 25.53
CA MET A 134 -24.90 2.56 25.26
C MET A 134 -25.92 2.71 26.40
N PRO A 135 -26.55 1.64 26.93
CA PRO A 135 -27.40 1.75 28.11
C PRO A 135 -26.64 2.26 29.34
N LEU A 136 -25.38 1.83 29.53
CA LEU A 136 -24.58 2.28 30.66
C LEU A 136 -24.29 3.79 30.61
N TYR A 137 -24.06 4.34 29.42
CA TYR A 137 -23.84 5.78 29.21
C TYR A 137 -25.18 6.56 29.34
N ALA A 138 -26.26 6.03 28.83
CA ALA A 138 -27.56 6.69 28.80
C ALA A 138 -28.37 6.56 30.11
N ALA A 139 -28.00 5.62 31.01
CA ALA A 139 -28.77 5.38 32.23
C ALA A 139 -28.85 6.64 33.12
N ASP A 140 -30.06 7.06 33.44
CA ASP A 140 -30.32 8.14 34.37
C ASP A 140 -30.15 7.66 35.81
N LEU A 141 -29.17 8.20 36.54
CA LEU A 141 -29.12 8.07 37.97
C LEU A 141 -29.81 9.29 38.58
N PRO A 142 -30.68 9.10 39.64
CA PRO A 142 -31.28 10.21 40.33
C PRO A 142 -30.17 11.08 40.94
N VAL A 143 -30.03 12.29 40.43
CA VAL A 143 -29.21 13.33 41.05
C VAL A 143 -29.97 13.84 42.26
N ASN A 144 -29.40 13.71 43.46
CA ASN A 144 -29.99 14.27 44.67
C ASN A 144 -30.30 15.77 44.44
N SER A 145 -31.55 16.07 44.63
CA SER A 145 -32.25 17.35 44.64
C SER A 145 -31.39 18.62 44.76
N GLY A 146 -31.49 19.48 43.77
CA GLY A 146 -31.27 20.91 43.99
C GLY A 146 -30.38 21.67 43.01
N SER A 147 -29.72 21.05 42.12
CA SER A 147 -29.01 21.78 41.07
C SER A 147 -29.43 21.23 39.69
N ASP A 148 -29.73 22.17 38.79
CA ASP A 148 -29.97 21.82 37.38
C ASP A 148 -28.86 20.91 36.88
N PRO A 149 -29.20 19.84 36.16
CA PRO A 149 -28.19 18.94 35.62
C PRO A 149 -27.40 19.68 34.53
N VAL A 150 -26.33 20.33 34.94
CA VAL A 150 -25.34 20.93 34.05
C VAL A 150 -24.73 19.78 33.24
N GLY A 151 -25.02 19.71 31.94
CA GLY A 151 -24.29 18.89 31.03
C GLY A 151 -24.92 17.55 30.60
N ARG A 152 -26.24 17.35 30.73
CA ARG A 152 -26.87 16.21 30.05
C ARG A 152 -26.77 16.37 28.55
N GLY A 153 -26.03 15.46 27.90
CA GLY A 153 -26.01 15.37 26.45
C GLY A 153 -27.44 15.14 25.92
N LYS A 154 -27.92 16.02 25.06
CA LYS A 154 -29.20 15.84 24.37
C LYS A 154 -29.03 14.97 23.14
N GLY A 155 -30.02 14.12 22.82
CA GLY A 155 -29.97 13.27 21.63
C GLY A 155 -28.90 12.19 21.74
N PHE A 156 -28.09 11.99 20.71
CA PHE A 156 -27.03 10.94 20.70
C PHE A 156 -25.84 11.24 21.63
N ASN A 157 -25.68 12.45 22.12
CA ASN A 157 -24.63 12.80 23.09
C ASN A 157 -24.78 12.06 24.42
N MET A 158 -26.01 11.63 24.77
CA MET A 158 -26.27 10.80 25.93
C MET A 158 -25.55 9.43 25.90
N PHE A 159 -25.19 8.93 24.71
CA PHE A 159 -24.49 7.66 24.52
C PHE A 159 -22.96 7.81 24.50
N THR A 160 -22.42 8.97 24.83
CA THR A 160 -20.98 9.23 24.88
C THR A 160 -20.43 9.11 26.30
N PHE A 161 -19.14 8.82 26.41
CA PHE A 161 -18.45 8.75 27.70
C PHE A 161 -18.52 10.08 28.47
N GLY A 162 -18.61 11.22 27.78
CA GLY A 162 -18.80 12.53 28.38
C GLY A 162 -20.06 12.64 29.27
N ASN A 163 -21.07 11.81 29.04
CA ASN A 163 -22.28 11.75 29.89
C ASN A 163 -22.04 11.02 31.22
N VAL A 164 -20.91 10.34 31.39
CA VAL A 164 -20.54 9.59 32.61
C VAL A 164 -19.63 10.40 33.53
N ILE A 165 -18.96 11.42 33.01
CA ILE A 165 -17.99 12.24 33.75
C ILE A 165 -18.74 13.32 34.53
N ASN A 166 -19.01 13.04 35.81
CA ASN A 166 -19.47 14.05 36.80
C ASN A 166 -19.00 13.65 38.20
N GLU A 167 -18.85 14.61 39.08
CA GLU A 167 -18.11 14.54 40.35
C GLU A 167 -18.73 13.69 41.48
N ASN A 168 -19.83 12.96 41.27
CA ASN A 168 -20.55 12.25 42.31
C ASN A 168 -20.17 10.76 42.42
N ASN A 169 -20.07 10.22 43.65
CA ASN A 169 -19.73 8.81 43.98
C ASN A 169 -20.52 7.72 43.25
N GLN A 170 -21.75 7.99 42.82
CA GLN A 170 -22.56 7.01 42.06
C GLN A 170 -22.08 6.82 40.63
N GLN A 171 -21.41 7.79 40.08
CA GLN A 171 -20.85 7.74 38.72
C GLN A 171 -19.52 6.99 38.67
N GLN A 172 -18.80 6.87 39.79
CA GLN A 172 -17.62 6.01 39.91
C GLN A 172 -17.98 4.53 39.61
N LYS A 173 -19.16 4.07 39.98
CA LYS A 173 -19.64 2.70 39.68
C LYS A 173 -19.84 2.48 38.18
N ARG A 174 -20.30 3.48 37.42
CA ARG A 174 -20.43 3.40 35.96
C ARG A 174 -19.07 3.40 35.29
N SER A 175 -18.16 4.26 35.72
CA SER A 175 -16.78 4.28 35.23
C SER A 175 -16.07 2.96 35.47
N ALA A 176 -16.33 2.29 36.61
CA ALA A 176 -15.84 0.94 36.86
C ALA A 176 -16.42 -0.10 35.88
N GLY A 177 -17.72 0.02 35.55
CA GLY A 177 -18.35 -0.85 34.54
C GLY A 177 -17.73 -0.67 33.14
N VAL A 178 -17.48 0.58 32.74
CA VAL A 178 -16.78 0.90 31.47
C VAL A 178 -15.36 0.33 31.48
N LEU A 179 -14.63 0.46 32.59
CA LEU A 179 -13.29 -0.06 32.74
C LEU A 179 -13.24 -1.59 32.62
N ILE A 180 -14.16 -2.29 33.30
CA ILE A 180 -14.25 -3.77 33.21
C ILE A 180 -14.51 -4.20 31.77
N LEU A 181 -15.44 -3.54 31.07
CA LEU A 181 -15.74 -3.87 29.68
C LEU A 181 -14.55 -3.60 28.75
N HIS A 182 -13.81 -2.51 29.02
CA HIS A 182 -12.57 -2.21 28.29
C HIS A 182 -11.55 -3.36 28.43
N TYR A 183 -11.34 -3.89 29.65
CA TYR A 183 -10.45 -5.05 29.84
C TYR A 183 -10.96 -6.30 29.12
N ILE A 184 -12.27 -6.53 29.06
CA ILE A 184 -12.86 -7.63 28.28
C ILE A 184 -12.56 -7.45 26.79
N PHE A 185 -12.70 -6.25 26.25
CA PHE A 185 -12.37 -5.95 24.84
C PHE A 185 -10.88 -6.12 24.57
N MET A 186 -10.01 -5.67 25.47
CA MET A 186 -8.56 -5.88 25.34
C MET A 186 -8.19 -7.37 25.35
N ALA A 187 -8.76 -8.14 26.27
CA ALA A 187 -8.54 -9.58 26.34
C ALA A 187 -9.02 -10.29 25.05
N TRP A 188 -10.20 -9.90 24.55
CA TRP A 188 -10.74 -10.40 23.28
C TRP A 188 -9.83 -10.06 22.09
N PHE A 189 -9.33 -8.84 22.03
CA PHE A 189 -8.41 -8.38 21.01
C PHE A 189 -7.09 -9.17 21.02
N ILE A 190 -6.46 -9.30 22.20
CA ILE A 190 -5.21 -10.06 22.39
C ILE A 190 -5.42 -11.54 22.02
N PHE A 191 -6.52 -12.15 22.48
CA PHE A 191 -6.85 -13.55 22.15
C PHE A 191 -6.93 -13.77 20.64
N ASN A 192 -7.63 -12.91 19.91
CA ASN A 192 -7.77 -13.03 18.45
C ASN A 192 -6.46 -12.81 17.71
N ILE A 193 -5.63 -11.87 18.15
CA ILE A 193 -4.29 -11.69 17.57
C ILE A 193 -3.44 -12.93 17.80
N HIS A 194 -3.41 -13.47 19.01
CA HIS A 194 -2.65 -14.66 19.32
C HIS A 194 -3.08 -15.86 18.46
N ASP A 195 -4.40 -16.09 18.35
CA ASP A 195 -4.98 -17.17 17.53
C ASP A 195 -4.57 -17.05 16.06
N VAL A 196 -4.72 -15.85 15.48
CA VAL A 196 -4.35 -15.61 14.08
C VAL A 196 -2.85 -15.72 13.85
N MET A 197 -2.02 -15.22 14.76
CA MET A 197 -0.56 -15.37 14.65
C MET A 197 -0.14 -16.84 14.70
N THR A 198 -0.75 -17.61 15.58
CA THR A 198 -0.47 -19.07 15.68
C THR A 198 -0.90 -19.78 14.39
N HIS A 199 -2.10 -19.47 13.88
CA HIS A 199 -2.60 -20.02 12.62
C HIS A 199 -1.67 -19.65 11.45
N PHE A 200 -1.27 -18.38 11.36
CA PHE A 200 -0.36 -17.91 10.30
C PHE A 200 1.01 -18.61 10.33
N ILE A 201 1.58 -18.78 11.52
CA ILE A 201 2.88 -19.48 11.67
C ILE A 201 2.74 -20.93 11.19
N LYS A 202 1.67 -21.61 11.57
CA LYS A 202 1.40 -23.00 11.13
C LYS A 202 1.25 -23.09 9.62
N LEU A 203 0.41 -22.23 9.04
CA LEU A 203 0.16 -22.19 7.60
C LEU A 203 1.44 -21.86 6.81
N ARG A 204 2.19 -20.85 7.27
CA ARG A 204 3.47 -20.49 6.65
C ARG A 204 4.46 -21.65 6.69
N LYS A 205 4.56 -22.36 7.81
CA LYS A 205 5.41 -23.54 7.93
C LYS A 205 5.00 -24.62 6.93
N GLU A 206 3.71 -24.94 6.83
CA GLU A 206 3.17 -25.92 5.89
C GLU A 206 3.46 -25.52 4.43
N PHE A 207 3.26 -24.25 4.07
CA PHE A 207 3.54 -23.72 2.74
C PHE A 207 5.03 -23.81 2.39
N LEU A 208 5.92 -23.33 3.27
CA LEU A 208 7.37 -23.32 3.02
C LEU A 208 7.98 -24.72 2.96
N THR A 209 7.44 -25.69 3.73
CA THR A 209 7.92 -27.08 3.71
C THR A 209 7.26 -27.94 2.65
N SER A 210 6.28 -27.41 1.90
CA SER A 210 5.62 -28.15 0.82
C SER A 210 6.62 -28.61 -0.24
N PRO A 211 6.43 -29.79 -0.86
CA PRO A 211 7.34 -30.31 -1.88
C PRO A 211 7.52 -29.38 -3.07
N ASP A 212 6.45 -28.70 -3.45
CA ASP A 212 6.43 -27.75 -4.58
C ASP A 212 7.31 -26.54 -4.32
N HIS A 213 7.30 -26.01 -3.08
CA HIS A 213 8.11 -24.86 -2.71
C HIS A 213 9.57 -25.23 -2.40
N ARG A 214 9.81 -26.24 -1.54
CA ARG A 214 11.17 -26.58 -1.09
C ARG A 214 12.10 -27.06 -2.19
N ASN A 215 11.55 -27.56 -3.32
CA ASN A 215 12.34 -28.03 -4.46
C ASN A 215 12.72 -26.90 -5.42
N THR A 216 12.17 -25.70 -5.26
CA THR A 216 12.53 -24.55 -6.08
C THR A 216 13.96 -24.08 -5.83
N ASN A 217 14.61 -23.55 -6.84
CA ASN A 217 15.93 -22.92 -6.67
C ASN A 217 15.85 -21.71 -5.74
N GLN A 218 14.72 -21.00 -5.72
CA GLN A 218 14.48 -19.86 -4.83
C GLN A 218 14.57 -20.28 -3.35
N ALA A 219 13.90 -21.36 -2.94
CA ALA A 219 13.93 -21.85 -1.56
C ALA A 219 15.32 -22.35 -1.11
N LYS A 220 16.18 -22.70 -2.08
CA LYS A 220 17.54 -23.21 -1.84
C LYS A 220 18.61 -22.11 -1.97
N THR A 221 18.23 -20.88 -2.31
CA THR A 221 19.17 -19.77 -2.51
C THR A 221 19.06 -18.75 -1.39
N PHE A 222 20.20 -18.27 -0.92
CA PHE A 222 20.25 -17.11 -0.06
C PHE A 222 21.17 -16.04 -0.63
N LEU A 223 20.82 -14.79 -0.37
CA LEU A 223 21.57 -13.59 -0.74
C LEU A 223 22.42 -13.15 0.44
N VAL A 224 23.70 -13.00 0.23
CA VAL A 224 24.64 -12.40 1.17
C VAL A 224 24.94 -10.97 0.73
N THR A 225 24.84 -10.04 1.66
CA THR A 225 25.10 -8.61 1.40
C THR A 225 26.24 -8.10 2.26
N SER A 226 26.85 -6.99 1.88
CA SER A 226 27.99 -6.40 2.59
C SER A 226 29.22 -7.33 2.66
N VAL A 227 29.49 -8.04 1.57
CA VAL A 227 30.66 -8.92 1.44
C VAL A 227 31.92 -8.07 1.32
N PRO A 228 32.93 -8.28 2.18
CA PRO A 228 34.19 -7.53 2.07
C PRO A 228 35.01 -7.99 0.87
N ASN A 229 35.83 -7.08 0.33
CA ASN A 229 36.60 -7.29 -0.91
C ASN A 229 37.47 -8.56 -0.88
N GLN A 230 38.02 -8.91 0.28
CA GLN A 230 38.85 -10.11 0.45
C GLN A 230 38.11 -11.43 0.18
N TYR A 231 36.78 -11.46 0.30
CA TYR A 231 35.93 -12.64 0.08
C TYR A 231 35.14 -12.58 -1.24
N LEU A 232 35.31 -11.54 -2.07
CA LEU A 232 34.64 -11.38 -3.37
C LEU A 232 35.23 -12.31 -4.44
N SER A 233 35.31 -13.61 -4.14
CA SER A 233 35.68 -14.67 -5.07
C SER A 233 34.75 -15.87 -4.82
N GLU A 234 34.30 -16.51 -5.91
CA GLU A 234 33.39 -17.66 -5.83
C GLU A 234 34.00 -18.79 -4.98
N THR A 235 35.30 -19.02 -5.15
CA THR A 235 36.05 -20.04 -4.38
C THR A 235 36.09 -19.73 -2.89
N LYS A 236 36.37 -18.47 -2.52
CA LYS A 236 36.42 -18.06 -1.11
C LYS A 236 35.05 -18.10 -0.42
N ILE A 237 34.00 -17.65 -1.10
CA ILE A 237 32.63 -17.75 -0.58
C ILE A 237 32.24 -19.22 -0.41
N LYS A 238 32.59 -20.07 -1.39
CA LYS A 238 32.33 -21.51 -1.28
C LYS A 238 33.04 -22.14 -0.09
N GLN A 239 34.30 -21.77 0.18
CA GLN A 239 35.06 -22.21 1.35
C GLN A 239 34.42 -21.74 2.66
N LEU A 240 33.96 -20.47 2.75
CA LEU A 240 33.30 -19.94 3.96
C LEU A 240 32.04 -20.70 4.36
N TYR A 241 31.34 -21.25 3.39
CA TYR A 241 30.08 -21.95 3.60
C TYR A 241 30.17 -23.46 3.30
N GLU A 242 31.36 -24.03 3.22
CA GLU A 242 31.60 -25.43 2.85
C GLU A 242 30.88 -26.43 3.79
N ASN A 243 30.79 -26.12 5.07
CA ASN A 243 30.22 -26.99 6.09
C ASN A 243 28.68 -26.90 6.20
N LEU A 244 28.00 -26.30 5.23
CA LEU A 244 26.54 -26.23 5.26
C LEU A 244 25.86 -27.57 4.98
N PRO A 245 24.74 -27.88 5.64
CA PRO A 245 23.99 -29.12 5.41
C PRO A 245 23.61 -29.31 3.94
N GLY A 246 24.09 -30.40 3.32
CA GLY A 246 23.88 -30.70 1.90
C GLY A 246 24.84 -30.01 0.95
N GLY A 247 25.72 -29.12 1.40
CA GLY A 247 26.71 -28.44 0.59
C GLY A 247 26.16 -27.36 -0.36
N ILE A 248 27.09 -26.71 -1.08
CA ILE A 248 26.79 -25.62 -2.01
C ILE A 248 26.81 -26.16 -3.45
N LYS A 249 25.77 -25.82 -4.19
CA LYS A 249 25.68 -26.14 -5.63
C LYS A 249 26.39 -25.11 -6.50
N ARG A 250 26.13 -23.82 -6.26
CA ARG A 250 26.70 -22.72 -7.05
C ARG A 250 26.73 -21.42 -6.27
N VAL A 251 27.71 -20.58 -6.61
CA VAL A 251 27.83 -19.21 -6.08
C VAL A 251 27.84 -18.25 -7.26
N TRP A 252 27.15 -17.13 -7.15
CA TRP A 252 27.22 -16.02 -8.10
C TRP A 252 27.58 -14.75 -7.34
N ILE A 253 28.60 -14.07 -7.79
CA ILE A 253 28.99 -12.76 -7.30
C ILE A 253 28.37 -11.71 -8.20
N ASN A 254 27.68 -10.74 -7.62
CA ASN A 254 27.16 -9.63 -8.38
C ASN A 254 28.31 -8.78 -8.93
N ARG A 255 28.16 -8.34 -10.17
CA ARG A 255 29.15 -7.50 -10.84
C ARG A 255 28.50 -6.26 -11.43
N ASN A 256 29.24 -5.18 -11.46
CA ASN A 256 28.79 -3.93 -12.05
C ASN A 256 28.86 -4.04 -13.59
N LEU A 257 27.69 -4.22 -14.18
CA LEU A 257 27.54 -4.38 -15.65
C LEU A 257 27.49 -3.03 -16.39
N LYS A 258 27.91 -1.94 -15.74
CA LYS A 258 27.97 -0.57 -16.32
C LYS A 258 26.60 -0.12 -16.86
N GLU A 259 26.50 0.04 -18.18
CA GLU A 259 25.30 0.59 -18.83
C GLU A 259 24.22 -0.44 -19.16
N LEU A 260 24.55 -1.74 -19.16
CA LEU A 260 23.63 -2.80 -19.55
C LEU A 260 22.28 -2.76 -18.79
N PRO A 261 22.21 -2.57 -17.45
CA PRO A 261 20.95 -2.48 -16.73
C PRO A 261 20.05 -1.34 -17.21
N LYS A 262 20.63 -0.17 -17.53
CA LYS A 262 19.88 0.99 -18.04
C LYS A 262 19.34 0.75 -19.45
N LEU A 263 20.13 0.10 -20.31
CA LEU A 263 19.68 -0.27 -21.66
C LEU A 263 18.51 -1.24 -21.59
N VAL A 264 18.58 -2.27 -20.74
CA VAL A 264 17.50 -3.23 -20.52
C VAL A 264 16.25 -2.51 -19.97
N GLU A 265 16.38 -1.63 -18.97
CA GLU A 265 15.27 -0.86 -18.43
C GLU A 265 14.61 0.04 -19.50
N ASN A 266 15.40 0.68 -20.34
CA ASN A 266 14.89 1.53 -21.42
C ASN A 266 14.15 0.70 -22.48
N ARG A 267 14.70 -0.47 -22.85
CA ARG A 267 14.07 -1.42 -23.75
C ARG A 267 12.72 -1.90 -23.19
N ASP A 268 12.66 -2.25 -21.91
CA ASP A 268 11.44 -2.71 -21.24
C ASP A 268 10.39 -1.58 -21.15
N LYS A 269 10.81 -0.35 -20.88
CA LYS A 269 9.93 0.83 -20.93
C LYS A 269 9.34 1.05 -22.33
N LEU A 270 10.14 0.87 -23.36
CA LEU A 270 9.68 1.01 -24.75
C LEU A 270 8.77 -0.14 -25.16
N ALA A 271 9.08 -1.37 -24.78
CA ALA A 271 8.21 -2.54 -25.00
C ALA A 271 6.83 -2.39 -24.33
N ASN A 272 6.80 -1.94 -23.07
CA ASN A 272 5.55 -1.64 -22.37
C ASN A 272 4.74 -0.50 -23.03
N LYS A 273 5.41 0.50 -23.59
CA LYS A 273 4.74 1.56 -24.36
C LYS A 273 4.15 1.01 -25.65
N LEU A 274 4.88 0.14 -26.36
CA LEU A 274 4.39 -0.53 -27.57
C LEU A 274 3.16 -1.37 -27.27
N GLU A 275 3.21 -2.23 -26.23
CA GLU A 275 2.09 -3.06 -25.82
C GLU A 275 0.85 -2.21 -25.50
N GLY A 276 1.02 -1.13 -24.74
CA GLY A 276 -0.05 -0.18 -24.45
C GLY A 276 -0.60 0.53 -25.70
N ALA A 277 0.27 0.86 -26.66
CA ALA A 277 -0.13 1.49 -27.91
C ALA A 277 -0.89 0.52 -28.83
N VAL A 278 -0.41 -0.72 -28.96
CA VAL A 278 -1.08 -1.79 -29.71
C VAL A 278 -2.45 -2.11 -29.12
N SER A 279 -2.54 -2.27 -27.81
CA SER A 279 -3.81 -2.50 -27.11
C SER A 279 -4.81 -1.37 -27.36
N LYS A 280 -4.34 -0.11 -27.35
CA LYS A 280 -5.16 1.07 -27.64
C LYS A 280 -5.60 1.14 -29.12
N LEU A 281 -4.70 0.75 -30.03
CA LEU A 281 -5.03 0.66 -31.47
C LEU A 281 -6.14 -0.35 -31.72
N ILE A 282 -5.99 -1.58 -31.20
CA ILE A 282 -6.97 -2.66 -31.32
C ILE A 282 -8.32 -2.26 -30.72
N ALA A 283 -8.32 -1.69 -29.52
CA ALA A 283 -9.54 -1.22 -28.86
C ALA A 283 -10.24 -0.12 -29.67
N THR A 284 -9.47 0.77 -30.32
CA THR A 284 -10.01 1.85 -31.16
C THR A 284 -10.59 1.28 -32.46
N ALA A 285 -9.92 0.33 -33.09
CA ALA A 285 -10.39 -0.37 -34.28
C ALA A 285 -11.71 -1.12 -34.00
N ALA A 286 -11.73 -1.94 -32.96
CA ALA A 286 -12.92 -2.68 -32.52
C ALA A 286 -14.12 -1.76 -32.22
N LYS A 287 -13.87 -0.60 -31.58
CA LYS A 287 -14.91 0.39 -31.31
C LYS A 287 -15.49 1.02 -32.58
N LYS A 288 -14.68 1.21 -33.63
CA LYS A 288 -15.14 1.74 -34.92
C LYS A 288 -15.98 0.74 -35.68
N VAL A 289 -15.53 -0.53 -35.74
CA VAL A 289 -16.27 -1.64 -36.35
C VAL A 289 -17.64 -1.79 -35.65
N LYS A 290 -17.66 -1.86 -34.32
CA LYS A 290 -18.90 -1.97 -33.53
C LYS A 290 -19.89 -0.80 -33.76
N LYS A 291 -19.39 0.38 -34.11
CA LYS A 291 -20.22 1.57 -34.43
C LYS A 291 -20.65 1.65 -35.89
N GLY A 292 -20.35 0.64 -36.72
CA GLY A 292 -20.67 0.63 -38.16
C GLY A 292 -19.95 1.71 -38.98
N LYS A 293 -18.86 2.30 -38.43
CA LYS A 293 -18.12 3.35 -39.12
C LYS A 293 -17.12 2.85 -40.15
N VAL A 294 -16.82 1.56 -40.10
CA VAL A 294 -15.92 0.85 -41.01
C VAL A 294 -16.40 -0.60 -41.06
N GLU A 295 -16.49 -1.17 -42.24
CA GLU A 295 -16.83 -2.57 -42.43
C GLU A 295 -15.71 -3.48 -41.94
N ALA A 296 -16.06 -4.62 -41.33
CA ALA A 296 -15.09 -5.63 -40.92
C ALA A 296 -14.51 -6.32 -42.17
N VAL A 297 -13.18 -6.25 -42.32
CA VAL A 297 -12.49 -6.98 -43.39
C VAL A 297 -12.39 -8.44 -42.98
N ALA A 298 -12.98 -9.34 -43.78
CA ALA A 298 -12.79 -10.76 -43.62
C ALA A 298 -11.30 -11.12 -43.82
N LEU A 299 -10.74 -11.82 -42.87
CA LEU A 299 -9.38 -12.37 -43.00
C LEU A 299 -9.50 -13.64 -43.85
N PRO A 300 -8.56 -13.92 -44.78
CA PRO A 300 -8.47 -15.20 -45.46
C PRO A 300 -8.35 -16.33 -44.42
N GLU A 301 -9.04 -17.45 -44.66
CA GLU A 301 -8.94 -18.63 -43.82
C GLU A 301 -7.46 -19.07 -43.71
N GLY A 302 -6.94 -19.18 -42.48
CA GLY A 302 -5.55 -19.58 -42.21
C GLY A 302 -4.55 -18.44 -42.05
N SER A 303 -4.93 -17.16 -42.20
CA SER A 303 -4.04 -16.03 -41.91
C SER A 303 -4.05 -15.67 -40.42
N GLU A 304 -2.85 -15.59 -39.82
CA GLU A 304 -2.73 -15.03 -38.47
C GLU A 304 -3.14 -13.54 -38.46
N PRO A 305 -3.87 -13.09 -37.40
CA PRO A 305 -4.27 -11.69 -37.29
C PRO A 305 -3.03 -10.80 -37.11
N SER A 306 -2.61 -10.14 -38.18
CA SER A 306 -1.50 -9.18 -38.14
C SER A 306 -1.95 -7.81 -37.62
N LEU A 307 -1.03 -7.08 -37.01
CA LEU A 307 -1.24 -5.68 -36.57
C LEU A 307 -1.64 -4.77 -37.75
N ASP A 308 -1.24 -5.11 -38.97
CA ASP A 308 -1.53 -4.36 -40.19
C ASP A 308 -3.05 -4.33 -40.49
N VAL A 309 -3.80 -5.31 -40.02
CA VAL A 309 -5.26 -5.31 -40.12
C VAL A 309 -5.87 -4.20 -39.23
N ALA A 310 -5.40 -4.04 -38.00
CA ALA A 310 -5.88 -2.99 -37.10
C ALA A 310 -5.51 -1.58 -37.62
N ASP A 311 -4.38 -1.44 -38.30
CA ASP A 311 -3.92 -0.20 -38.92
C ASP A 311 -4.85 0.31 -40.01
N ARG A 312 -5.52 -0.58 -40.75
CA ARG A 312 -6.53 -0.20 -41.78
C ARG A 312 -7.75 0.50 -41.20
N TYR A 313 -8.12 0.19 -39.97
CA TYR A 313 -9.29 0.78 -39.30
C TYR A 313 -9.01 2.11 -38.60
N VAL A 314 -7.75 2.44 -38.31
CA VAL A 314 -7.37 3.63 -37.56
C VAL A 314 -6.50 4.55 -38.40
N PRO A 315 -6.99 5.73 -38.84
CA PRO A 315 -6.19 6.67 -39.62
C PRO A 315 -4.97 7.13 -38.80
N GLU A 316 -3.89 7.39 -39.50
CA GLU A 316 -2.56 7.75 -38.95
C GLU A 316 -2.60 8.89 -37.93
N LYS A 317 -3.47 9.89 -38.14
CA LYS A 317 -3.67 11.02 -37.22
C LYS A 317 -4.18 10.59 -35.83
N LYS A 318 -4.90 9.45 -35.73
CA LYS A 318 -5.50 8.91 -34.50
C LYS A 318 -4.70 7.78 -33.88
N ARG A 319 -3.56 7.40 -34.46
CA ARG A 319 -2.67 6.38 -33.89
C ARG A 319 -2.05 6.89 -32.59
N PRO A 320 -1.73 5.98 -31.65
CA PRO A 320 -1.05 6.34 -30.40
C PRO A 320 0.32 6.97 -30.68
N LYS A 321 0.52 8.18 -30.17
CA LYS A 321 1.77 8.94 -30.32
C LYS A 321 2.40 9.20 -28.95
N HIS A 322 3.73 9.22 -28.87
CA HIS A 322 4.44 9.70 -27.70
C HIS A 322 5.49 10.72 -28.09
N ARG A 323 6.03 11.44 -27.12
CA ARG A 323 7.12 12.41 -27.36
C ARG A 323 8.46 11.81 -27.02
N LEU A 324 9.44 12.06 -27.87
CA LEU A 324 10.84 11.75 -27.63
C LEU A 324 11.43 12.84 -26.74
N GLY A 325 11.97 12.45 -25.57
CA GLY A 325 12.63 13.38 -24.65
C GLY A 325 12.50 12.96 -23.19
N LYS A 326 13.34 13.56 -22.33
CA LYS A 326 13.35 13.29 -20.88
C LYS A 326 12.17 13.94 -20.16
N ILE A 327 11.61 15.00 -20.72
CA ILE A 327 10.50 15.77 -20.15
C ILE A 327 9.21 15.41 -20.90
N PRO A 328 8.12 15.00 -20.22
CA PRO A 328 6.88 14.49 -20.85
C PRO A 328 6.20 15.46 -21.81
N CYS A 329 6.45 16.77 -21.68
CA CYS A 329 5.78 17.81 -22.47
C CYS A 329 6.64 18.39 -23.61
N ILE A 330 7.95 18.07 -23.64
CA ILE A 330 8.93 18.65 -24.61
C ILE A 330 9.51 17.51 -25.45
N GLY A 331 9.56 17.69 -26.77
CA GLY A 331 10.14 16.74 -27.71
C GLY A 331 9.27 16.48 -28.94
N GLU A 332 9.87 15.87 -29.96
CA GLU A 332 9.21 15.48 -31.20
C GLU A 332 8.14 14.42 -30.95
N LYS A 333 7.01 14.56 -31.62
CA LYS A 333 5.87 13.64 -31.46
C LYS A 333 5.92 12.57 -32.53
N VAL A 334 6.24 11.34 -32.14
CA VAL A 334 6.39 10.20 -33.03
C VAL A 334 5.26 9.19 -32.87
N ASP A 335 5.00 8.40 -33.93
CA ASP A 335 4.12 7.24 -33.84
C ASP A 335 4.78 6.18 -32.97
N THR A 336 4.08 5.78 -31.90
CA THR A 336 4.64 4.86 -30.90
C THR A 336 4.95 3.49 -31.50
N ILE A 337 4.08 3.01 -32.41
CA ILE A 337 4.18 1.65 -32.95
C ILE A 337 5.33 1.58 -33.94
N ASN A 338 5.38 2.52 -34.90
CA ASN A 338 6.43 2.54 -35.92
C ASN A 338 7.81 2.77 -35.28
N TYR A 339 7.92 3.77 -34.42
CA TYR A 339 9.17 4.02 -33.68
C TYR A 339 9.66 2.80 -32.88
N SER A 340 8.73 2.11 -32.19
CA SER A 340 9.13 0.95 -31.40
C SER A 340 9.49 -0.26 -32.25
N ARG A 341 8.90 -0.43 -33.45
CA ARG A 341 9.24 -1.49 -34.38
C ARG A 341 10.69 -1.35 -34.91
N GLU A 342 11.19 -0.14 -35.04
CA GLU A 342 12.55 0.13 -35.49
C GLU A 342 13.56 0.09 -34.34
N GLU A 343 13.21 0.69 -33.21
CA GLU A 343 14.12 0.89 -32.10
C GLU A 343 14.32 -0.36 -31.24
N LEU A 344 13.25 -1.16 -31.00
CA LEU A 344 13.37 -2.38 -30.18
C LEU A 344 14.33 -3.42 -30.75
N PRO A 345 14.33 -3.73 -32.06
CA PRO A 345 15.32 -4.64 -32.64
C PRO A 345 16.75 -4.11 -32.56
N ARG A 346 16.94 -2.78 -32.65
CA ARG A 346 18.24 -2.14 -32.49
C ARG A 346 18.74 -2.32 -31.06
N MET A 347 17.91 -1.97 -30.07
CA MET A 347 18.24 -2.12 -28.65
C MET A 347 18.47 -3.59 -28.27
N ASN A 348 17.70 -4.52 -28.83
CA ASN A 348 17.89 -5.94 -28.54
C ASN A 348 19.23 -6.45 -29.06
N ARG A 349 19.67 -6.02 -30.25
CA ARG A 349 21.01 -6.37 -30.79
C ARG A 349 22.12 -5.79 -29.90
N GLU A 350 22.03 -4.51 -29.57
CA GLU A 350 23.00 -3.86 -28.68
C GLU A 350 23.10 -4.54 -27.31
N ILE A 351 21.96 -4.91 -26.72
CA ILE A 351 21.92 -5.65 -25.45
C ILE A 351 22.54 -7.04 -25.59
N GLU A 352 22.28 -7.74 -26.70
CA GLU A 352 22.83 -9.08 -26.92
C GLU A 352 24.34 -9.02 -27.13
N ASP A 353 24.87 -8.06 -27.92
CA ASP A 353 26.28 -7.87 -28.10
C ASP A 353 27.00 -7.59 -26.78
N ILE A 354 26.43 -6.73 -25.93
CA ILE A 354 26.99 -6.46 -24.60
C ILE A 354 26.90 -7.73 -23.71
N ARG A 355 25.81 -8.49 -23.77
CA ARG A 355 25.69 -9.74 -23.01
C ARG A 355 26.74 -10.77 -23.41
N GLN A 356 27.00 -10.91 -24.69
CA GLN A 356 28.06 -11.83 -25.18
C GLN A 356 29.43 -11.38 -24.68
N ASN A 357 29.73 -10.08 -24.71
CA ASN A 357 30.96 -9.55 -24.14
C ASN A 357 31.06 -9.80 -22.62
N VAL A 358 29.96 -9.64 -21.89
CA VAL A 358 29.92 -9.93 -20.45
C VAL A 358 30.14 -11.43 -20.17
N ILE A 359 29.58 -12.32 -20.99
CA ILE A 359 29.76 -13.77 -20.83
C ILE A 359 31.21 -14.17 -21.08
N ASN A 360 31.84 -13.60 -22.10
CA ASN A 360 33.23 -13.92 -22.50
C ASN A 360 34.24 -13.38 -21.49
N ASP A 361 34.05 -12.16 -21.00
CA ASP A 361 34.97 -11.43 -20.13
C ASP A 361 34.37 -11.12 -18.76
N TYR A 362 33.63 -12.06 -18.18
CA TYR A 362 32.89 -11.86 -16.90
C TYR A 362 33.80 -11.37 -15.76
N GLU A 363 35.03 -11.85 -15.70
CA GLU A 363 35.98 -11.50 -14.63
C GLU A 363 36.51 -10.06 -14.72
N THR A 364 36.45 -9.40 -15.88
CA THR A 364 36.89 -8.00 -16.05
C THR A 364 35.93 -6.99 -15.44
N TYR A 365 34.68 -7.39 -15.22
CA TYR A 365 33.70 -6.53 -14.58
C TYR A 365 33.93 -6.49 -13.05
N PRO A 366 33.98 -5.30 -12.42
CA PRO A 366 34.28 -5.20 -11.00
C PRO A 366 33.18 -5.87 -10.16
N PRO A 367 33.55 -6.69 -9.17
CA PRO A 367 32.59 -7.34 -8.28
C PRO A 367 31.92 -6.31 -7.36
N GLU A 368 30.65 -6.53 -7.07
CA GLU A 368 29.89 -5.76 -6.09
C GLU A 368 29.86 -6.49 -4.73
N SER A 369 29.54 -5.76 -3.65
CA SER A 369 29.58 -6.26 -2.28
C SER A 369 28.43 -7.24 -1.95
N SER A 370 28.00 -8.07 -2.89
CA SER A 370 26.91 -9.03 -2.70
C SER A 370 27.09 -10.31 -3.53
N ALA A 371 26.56 -11.41 -3.02
CA ALA A 371 26.61 -12.70 -3.70
C ALA A 371 25.37 -13.54 -3.42
N PHE A 372 25.00 -14.37 -4.40
CA PHE A 372 23.97 -15.39 -4.26
C PHE A 372 24.61 -16.76 -4.07
N VAL A 373 24.15 -17.50 -3.10
CA VAL A 373 24.62 -18.85 -2.79
C VAL A 373 23.45 -19.82 -2.94
N LEU A 374 23.54 -20.72 -3.92
CA LEU A 374 22.58 -21.80 -4.14
C LEU A 374 23.10 -23.05 -3.44
N CYS A 375 22.35 -23.53 -2.47
CA CYS A 375 22.58 -24.78 -1.76
C CYS A 375 21.86 -25.96 -2.44
N ASN A 376 22.27 -27.16 -2.14
CA ASN A 376 21.56 -28.36 -2.60
C ASN A 376 20.26 -28.57 -1.83
N THR A 377 20.17 -28.09 -0.59
CA THR A 377 19.01 -28.24 0.29
C THR A 377 18.49 -26.89 0.78
N MET A 378 17.20 -26.81 1.03
CA MET A 378 16.58 -25.64 1.69
C MET A 378 17.16 -25.43 3.09
N GLN A 379 17.39 -26.51 3.84
CA GLN A 379 18.02 -26.43 5.18
C GLN A 379 19.39 -25.76 5.13
N GLY A 380 20.23 -26.11 4.12
CA GLY A 380 21.51 -25.46 3.91
C GLY A 380 21.39 -23.96 3.67
N ALA A 381 20.40 -23.52 2.87
CA ALA A 381 20.17 -22.11 2.61
C ALA A 381 19.76 -21.33 3.86
N TYR A 382 18.83 -21.87 4.66
CA TYR A 382 18.40 -21.25 5.92
C TYR A 382 19.50 -21.21 6.97
N THR A 383 20.27 -22.30 7.11
CA THR A 383 21.43 -22.36 8.02
C THR A 383 22.49 -21.36 7.59
N GLY A 384 22.82 -21.31 6.28
CA GLY A 384 23.79 -20.37 5.73
C GLY A 384 23.38 -18.90 5.91
N ALA A 385 22.11 -18.60 5.76
CA ALA A 385 21.61 -17.23 5.99
C ALA A 385 21.61 -16.83 7.47
N SER A 386 21.47 -17.80 8.38
CA SER A 386 21.52 -17.56 9.83
C SER A 386 22.94 -17.50 10.38
N PHE A 387 23.91 -18.03 9.62
CA PHE A 387 25.31 -18.09 10.01
C PHE A 387 26.06 -16.84 9.54
N ARG A 388 26.86 -16.26 10.41
CA ARG A 388 27.77 -15.15 10.08
C ARG A 388 29.21 -15.69 10.07
N PRO A 389 29.84 -15.77 8.88
CA PRO A 389 31.17 -16.36 8.76
C PRO A 389 32.32 -15.39 9.07
N VAL A 390 32.04 -14.12 9.38
CA VAL A 390 33.04 -13.05 9.58
C VAL A 390 32.89 -12.43 10.96
N GLU A 391 34.02 -12.19 11.66
CA GLU A 391 34.03 -11.60 13.00
C GLU A 391 33.54 -10.15 13.03
N ASN A 392 33.83 -9.37 12.01
CA ASN A 392 33.43 -7.98 11.95
C ASN A 392 31.90 -7.85 11.80
N LYS A 393 31.24 -7.32 12.84
CA LYS A 393 29.79 -7.13 12.90
C LYS A 393 29.19 -6.27 11.79
N SER A 394 30.02 -5.51 11.07
CA SER A 394 29.59 -4.64 9.98
C SER A 394 29.60 -5.32 8.62
N GLN A 395 30.27 -6.46 8.51
CA GLN A 395 30.48 -7.20 7.27
C GLN A 395 29.59 -8.45 7.28
N MET A 396 29.00 -8.77 6.14
CA MET A 396 28.08 -9.92 5.99
C MET A 396 27.04 -9.98 7.13
N ASP A 397 26.53 -8.80 7.52
CA ASP A 397 25.69 -8.63 8.72
C ASP A 397 24.30 -9.27 8.56
N LYS A 398 23.78 -9.28 7.35
CA LYS A 398 22.47 -9.84 7.01
C LYS A 398 22.52 -10.63 5.72
N SER A 399 22.00 -11.84 5.80
CA SER A 399 21.72 -12.69 4.65
C SER A 399 20.21 -12.92 4.55
N TYR A 400 19.70 -13.08 3.33
CA TYR A 400 18.27 -13.16 3.05
C TYR A 400 17.99 -14.42 2.27
N VAL A 401 17.04 -15.25 2.75
CA VAL A 401 16.59 -16.46 2.07
C VAL A 401 15.44 -16.17 1.13
N GLU A 402 15.24 -17.05 0.16
CA GLU A 402 14.06 -17.06 -0.73
C GLU A 402 13.86 -15.78 -1.56
N VAL A 403 14.94 -15.09 -1.86
CA VAL A 403 14.86 -13.83 -2.63
C VAL A 403 14.54 -14.13 -4.09
N HIS A 404 13.43 -13.55 -4.58
CA HIS A 404 13.09 -13.64 -6.01
C HIS A 404 13.83 -12.56 -6.81
N PRO A 405 14.33 -12.83 -8.02
CA PRO A 405 15.05 -11.84 -8.84
C PRO A 405 14.28 -10.54 -9.07
N ASP A 406 12.96 -10.61 -9.25
CA ASP A 406 12.09 -9.44 -9.46
C ASP A 406 11.90 -8.60 -8.20
N ASP A 407 12.17 -9.17 -7.01
CA ASP A 407 12.07 -8.47 -5.72
C ASP A 407 13.35 -7.70 -5.37
N ILE A 408 14.45 -7.99 -6.06
CA ILE A 408 15.75 -7.38 -5.77
C ILE A 408 15.79 -5.92 -6.24
N VAL A 409 16.35 -5.06 -5.40
CA VAL A 409 16.74 -3.69 -5.75
C VAL A 409 18.21 -3.70 -6.12
N TRP A 410 18.50 -3.96 -7.38
CA TRP A 410 19.86 -4.15 -7.90
C TRP A 410 20.78 -2.97 -7.59
N GLU A 411 20.26 -1.74 -7.60
CA GLU A 411 21.00 -0.52 -7.27
C GLU A 411 21.59 -0.56 -5.84
N ASN A 412 20.94 -1.28 -4.92
CA ASN A 412 21.37 -1.37 -3.53
C ASN A 412 22.35 -2.52 -3.25
N MET A 413 22.69 -3.32 -4.28
CA MET A 413 23.62 -4.44 -4.14
C MET A 413 25.08 -4.02 -4.13
N SER A 414 25.39 -2.85 -4.68
CA SER A 414 26.76 -2.33 -4.80
C SER A 414 27.29 -1.67 -3.53
N PHE A 415 26.45 -1.38 -2.54
CA PHE A 415 26.86 -0.60 -1.38
C PHE A 415 27.80 -1.36 -0.45
N ASN A 416 28.92 -0.70 -0.12
CA ASN A 416 29.85 -1.16 0.92
C ASN A 416 29.18 -1.19 2.31
N PRO A 417 29.66 -2.04 3.24
CA PRO A 417 29.07 -2.17 4.58
C PRO A 417 28.93 -0.84 5.32
N TYR A 418 29.95 0.02 5.25
CA TYR A 418 29.98 1.32 5.93
C TYR A 418 29.02 2.32 5.26
N GLU A 419 28.99 2.37 3.94
CA GLU A 419 28.07 3.21 3.18
C GLU A 419 26.61 2.85 3.48
N ARG A 420 26.29 1.57 3.50
CA ARG A 420 24.95 1.09 3.84
C ARG A 420 24.52 1.55 5.24
N LYS A 421 25.41 1.46 6.24
CA LYS A 421 25.12 1.91 7.61
C LYS A 421 24.89 3.42 7.66
N LEU A 422 25.79 4.19 7.02
CA LEU A 422 25.65 5.64 6.98
C LEU A 422 24.32 6.07 6.32
N ARG A 423 23.99 5.48 5.17
CA ARG A 423 22.72 5.72 4.49
C ARG A 423 21.53 5.37 5.36
N THR A 424 21.59 4.24 6.05
CA THR A 424 20.53 3.81 6.96
C THR A 424 20.34 4.82 8.10
N CYS A 425 21.42 5.24 8.76
CA CYS A 425 21.37 6.25 9.82
C CYS A 425 20.82 7.60 9.30
N ALA A 426 21.31 8.08 8.16
CA ALA A 426 20.84 9.32 7.55
C ALA A 426 19.33 9.25 7.22
N CYS A 427 18.87 8.17 6.61
CA CYS A 427 17.46 7.99 6.27
C CYS A 427 16.56 7.86 7.52
N TRP A 428 17.05 7.27 8.61
CA TRP A 428 16.34 7.29 9.88
C TRP A 428 16.31 8.68 10.51
N GLY A 429 17.41 9.44 10.43
CA GLY A 429 17.47 10.83 10.84
C GLY A 429 16.42 11.69 10.13
N VAL A 430 16.34 11.58 8.78
CA VAL A 430 15.30 12.26 8.00
C VAL A 430 13.89 11.79 8.38
N THR A 431 13.71 10.51 8.68
CA THR A 431 12.41 10.00 9.14
C THR A 431 12.00 10.66 10.47
N TRP A 432 12.91 10.77 11.44
CA TRP A 432 12.64 11.46 12.71
C TRP A 432 12.36 12.95 12.52
N LEU A 433 13.12 13.63 11.65
CA LEU A 433 12.82 15.01 11.28
C LEU A 433 11.43 15.15 10.66
N THR A 434 11.06 14.22 9.75
CA THR A 434 9.71 14.20 9.19
C THR A 434 8.65 14.04 10.28
N VAL A 435 8.85 13.12 11.24
CA VAL A 435 7.91 12.89 12.34
C VAL A 435 7.74 14.16 13.19
N ILE A 436 8.84 14.81 13.58
CA ILE A 436 8.80 15.98 14.46
C ILE A 436 8.18 17.19 13.73
N PHE A 437 8.60 17.45 12.51
CA PHE A 437 8.21 18.66 11.78
C PHE A 437 6.93 18.48 10.93
N TRP A 438 6.27 17.32 10.97
CA TRP A 438 5.03 17.10 10.22
C TRP A 438 3.88 18.02 10.63
N ALA A 439 3.90 18.49 11.87
CA ALA A 439 2.94 19.47 12.36
C ALA A 439 2.94 20.77 11.53
N ILE A 440 4.08 21.18 10.94
CA ILE A 440 4.19 22.39 10.13
C ILE A 440 3.32 22.31 8.84
N PRO A 441 3.49 21.31 7.96
CA PRO A 441 2.63 21.19 6.80
C PRO A 441 1.16 20.96 7.16
N VAL A 442 0.86 20.28 8.27
CA VAL A 442 -0.52 20.12 8.76
C VAL A 442 -1.10 21.48 9.15
N ALA A 443 -0.38 22.29 9.93
CA ALA A 443 -0.80 23.64 10.32
C ALA A 443 -1.00 24.54 9.09
N LEU A 444 -0.10 24.49 8.11
CA LEU A 444 -0.26 25.24 6.85
C LEU A 444 -1.53 24.82 6.10
N VAL A 445 -1.78 23.51 5.96
CA VAL A 445 -3.00 23.02 5.30
C VAL A 445 -4.24 23.45 6.08
N SER A 446 -4.22 23.42 7.42
CA SER A 446 -5.32 23.89 8.25
C SER A 446 -5.59 25.39 8.08
N LEU A 447 -4.55 26.23 8.00
CA LEU A 447 -4.68 27.65 7.70
C LEU A 447 -5.31 27.89 6.30
N PHE A 448 -4.83 27.19 5.28
CA PHE A 448 -5.39 27.27 3.93
C PHE A 448 -6.80 26.70 3.82
N SER A 449 -7.19 25.82 4.70
CA SER A 449 -8.51 25.23 4.75
C SER A 449 -9.55 26.11 5.43
N ASN A 450 -9.12 27.12 6.20
CA ASN A 450 -10.03 28.12 6.75
C ASN A 450 -10.47 29.10 5.65
N VAL A 451 -11.61 28.77 5.00
CA VAL A 451 -12.13 29.49 3.85
C VAL A 451 -12.45 30.94 4.18
N ASP A 452 -12.92 31.23 5.40
CA ASP A 452 -13.25 32.59 5.82
C ASP A 452 -11.98 33.44 5.95
N TYR A 453 -10.96 32.93 6.64
CA TYR A 453 -9.67 33.61 6.78
C TYR A 453 -9.00 33.85 5.40
N MET A 454 -9.04 32.85 4.52
CA MET A 454 -8.46 32.96 3.19
C MET A 454 -9.19 33.99 2.31
N SER A 455 -10.53 34.05 2.40
CA SER A 455 -11.32 35.01 1.63
C SER A 455 -11.13 36.44 2.11
N ASP A 456 -10.74 36.64 3.37
CA ASP A 456 -10.44 37.98 3.95
C ASP A 456 -9.05 38.48 3.59
N LYS A 457 -8.06 37.59 3.59
CA LYS A 457 -6.65 37.96 3.39
C LYS A 457 -6.21 37.94 1.95
N ILE A 458 -6.80 37.08 1.11
CA ILE A 458 -6.42 36.91 -0.29
C ILE A 458 -7.53 37.45 -1.19
N GLY A 459 -7.36 38.66 -1.69
CA GLY A 459 -8.37 39.35 -2.51
C GLY A 459 -8.88 38.55 -3.72
N PHE A 460 -8.04 37.68 -4.31
CA PHE A 460 -8.43 36.79 -5.39
C PHE A 460 -9.52 35.77 -4.97
N LEU A 461 -9.57 35.38 -3.70
CA LEU A 461 -10.53 34.41 -3.15
C LEU A 461 -11.82 35.05 -2.62
N GLY A 462 -11.93 36.36 -2.65
CA GLY A 462 -13.12 37.08 -2.18
C GLY A 462 -14.44 36.73 -2.89
N TRP A 463 -14.35 36.11 -4.09
CA TRP A 463 -15.53 35.59 -4.81
C TRP A 463 -16.20 34.42 -4.08
N ILE A 464 -15.48 33.69 -3.22
CA ILE A 464 -16.00 32.57 -2.43
C ILE A 464 -17.12 33.04 -1.49
N LYS A 465 -17.03 34.26 -0.95
CA LYS A 465 -18.09 34.85 -0.10
C LYS A 465 -19.41 35.10 -0.84
N LYS A 466 -19.37 35.16 -2.17
CA LYS A 466 -20.57 35.36 -3.02
C LYS A 466 -21.30 34.05 -3.33
N ILE A 467 -20.75 32.92 -2.92
CA ILE A 467 -21.34 31.59 -3.11
C ILE A 467 -22.55 31.42 -2.15
N PRO A 468 -23.69 30.87 -2.61
CA PRO A 468 -24.82 30.57 -1.75
C PRO A 468 -24.43 29.70 -0.54
N SER A 469 -25.15 29.85 0.58
CA SER A 469 -24.80 29.20 1.87
C SER A 469 -24.63 27.68 1.80
N VAL A 470 -25.44 26.97 1.01
CA VAL A 470 -25.39 25.49 0.91
C VAL A 470 -24.10 25.00 0.23
N PRO A 471 -23.74 25.44 -1.02
CA PRO A 471 -22.45 25.09 -1.62
C PRO A 471 -21.26 25.57 -0.78
N LEU A 472 -21.34 26.74 -0.15
CA LEU A 472 -20.28 27.27 0.71
C LEU A 472 -20.05 26.36 1.93
N GLY A 473 -21.13 25.90 2.56
CA GLY A 473 -21.05 24.93 3.66
C GLY A 473 -20.37 23.61 3.25
N ILE A 474 -20.66 23.10 2.06
CA ILE A 474 -20.00 21.91 1.51
C ILE A 474 -18.49 22.17 1.30
N ILE A 475 -18.13 23.31 0.72
CA ILE A 475 -16.71 23.68 0.53
C ILE A 475 -16.00 23.79 1.87
N LYS A 476 -16.58 24.48 2.84
CA LYS A 476 -16.01 24.64 4.19
C LYS A 476 -15.83 23.29 4.94
N GLY A 477 -16.73 22.34 4.73
CA GLY A 477 -16.64 21.01 5.34
C GLY A 477 -15.72 20.03 4.60
N VAL A 478 -15.71 20.06 3.26
CA VAL A 478 -14.97 19.08 2.44
C VAL A 478 -13.52 19.51 2.17
N LEU A 479 -13.26 20.81 2.01
CA LEU A 479 -11.91 21.29 1.65
C LEU A 479 -10.85 20.96 2.69
N PRO A 480 -11.04 21.22 4.01
CA PRO A 480 -10.06 20.90 5.04
C PRO A 480 -9.74 19.41 5.08
N THR A 481 -10.78 18.59 5.12
CA THR A 481 -10.64 17.13 5.21
C THR A 481 -9.95 16.55 3.98
N THR A 482 -10.30 17.02 2.78
CA THR A 482 -9.69 16.58 1.53
C THR A 482 -8.22 17.01 1.45
N ALA A 483 -7.91 18.24 1.86
CA ALA A 483 -6.55 18.75 1.83
C ALA A 483 -5.64 17.98 2.81
N LEU A 484 -6.09 17.70 4.03
CA LEU A 484 -5.38 16.86 4.99
C LEU A 484 -5.23 15.42 4.49
N ALA A 485 -6.25 14.89 3.84
CA ALA A 485 -6.19 13.56 3.22
C ALA A 485 -5.12 13.48 2.14
N ILE A 486 -5.07 14.48 1.25
CA ILE A 486 -4.04 14.56 0.22
C ILE A 486 -2.66 14.65 0.87
N LEU A 487 -2.48 15.50 1.87
CA LEU A 487 -1.22 15.62 2.60
C LEU A 487 -0.79 14.28 3.21
N ASN A 488 -1.70 13.62 3.93
CA ASN A 488 -1.42 12.31 4.55
C ASN A 488 -1.15 11.22 3.51
N SER A 489 -1.77 11.31 2.31
CA SER A 489 -1.52 10.35 1.23
C SER A 489 -0.11 10.47 0.61
N LEU A 490 0.56 11.61 0.78
CA LEU A 490 1.94 11.82 0.34
C LEU A 490 2.97 11.18 1.28
N LEU A 491 2.60 10.94 2.54
CA LEU A 491 3.52 10.40 3.55
C LEU A 491 4.03 8.99 3.22
N PRO A 492 3.19 7.99 2.85
CA PRO A 492 3.68 6.66 2.51
C PRO A 492 4.66 6.63 1.32
N PRO A 493 4.44 7.32 0.18
CA PRO A 493 5.43 7.45 -0.89
C PRO A 493 6.75 8.08 -0.43
N TRP A 494 6.68 9.11 0.42
CA TRP A 494 7.84 9.80 0.98
C TRP A 494 8.66 8.86 1.87
N LEU A 495 8.04 8.18 2.80
CA LEU A 495 8.72 7.20 3.66
C LEU A 495 9.27 6.01 2.88
N ARG A 496 8.57 5.54 1.83
CA ARG A 496 9.05 4.48 0.93
C ARG A 496 10.31 4.90 0.17
N PHE A 497 10.36 6.14 -0.28
CA PHE A 497 11.56 6.70 -0.91
C PHE A 497 12.77 6.63 0.03
N HIS A 498 12.63 7.05 1.29
CA HIS A 498 13.72 6.94 2.29
C HIS A 498 14.06 5.48 2.61
N ALA A 499 13.07 4.59 2.71
CA ALA A 499 13.32 3.17 2.89
C ALA A 499 14.14 2.57 1.74
N ARG A 500 13.86 2.97 0.49
CA ARG A 500 14.66 2.56 -0.68
C ARG A 500 16.09 3.12 -0.62
N MET A 501 16.23 4.40 -0.30
CA MET A 501 17.54 5.09 -0.22
C MET A 501 18.42 4.56 0.92
N SER A 502 17.85 3.92 1.95
CA SER A 502 18.60 3.34 3.07
C SER A 502 19.41 2.08 2.70
N GLY A 503 19.35 1.64 1.45
CA GLY A 503 20.14 0.49 0.98
C GLY A 503 19.54 -0.87 1.29
N VAL A 504 18.22 -0.94 1.47
CA VAL A 504 17.50 -2.21 1.68
C VAL A 504 17.53 -3.03 0.38
N PRO A 505 17.86 -4.35 0.44
CA PRO A 505 18.14 -5.14 -0.76
C PRO A 505 16.90 -5.59 -1.53
N THR A 506 15.73 -5.71 -0.90
CA THR A 506 14.52 -6.23 -1.56
C THR A 506 13.32 -5.30 -1.40
N ARG A 507 12.39 -5.36 -2.35
CA ARG A 507 11.14 -4.57 -2.33
C ARG A 507 10.26 -4.94 -1.14
N ASN A 508 10.18 -6.22 -0.79
CA ASN A 508 9.42 -6.67 0.39
C ASN A 508 9.96 -6.09 1.68
N LEU A 509 11.28 -6.00 1.82
CA LEU A 509 11.92 -5.37 2.98
C LEU A 509 11.76 -3.84 2.98
N ILE A 510 11.67 -3.19 1.81
CA ILE A 510 11.31 -1.78 1.71
C ILE A 510 9.90 -1.55 2.26
N GLU A 511 8.92 -2.38 1.90
CA GLU A 511 7.55 -2.27 2.43
C GLU A 511 7.50 -2.55 3.94
N LEU A 512 8.28 -3.50 4.45
CA LEU A 512 8.42 -3.74 5.89
C LEU A 512 9.05 -2.55 6.62
N SER A 513 10.08 -1.95 6.04
CA SER A 513 10.71 -0.74 6.57
C SER A 513 9.75 0.46 6.54
N LEU A 514 8.97 0.60 5.46
CA LEU A 514 7.91 1.58 5.35
C LEU A 514 6.87 1.40 6.47
N MET A 515 6.38 0.19 6.67
CA MET A 515 5.41 -0.12 7.72
C MET A 515 5.94 0.27 9.11
N THR A 516 7.19 -0.07 9.41
CA THR A 516 7.81 0.30 10.70
C THR A 516 7.91 1.82 10.88
N ARG A 517 8.36 2.55 9.84
CA ARG A 517 8.47 4.02 9.87
C ARG A 517 7.11 4.69 10.00
N PHE A 518 6.13 4.20 9.25
CA PHE A 518 4.76 4.70 9.30
C PHE A 518 4.10 4.45 10.66
N PHE A 519 4.33 3.29 11.25
CA PHE A 519 3.84 2.95 12.58
C PHE A 519 4.42 3.89 13.66
N ILE A 520 5.74 4.13 13.62
CA ILE A 520 6.39 5.09 14.52
C ILE A 520 5.80 6.50 14.33
N PHE A 521 5.62 6.92 13.07
CA PHE A 521 4.98 8.20 12.77
C PHE A 521 3.59 8.31 13.41
N MET A 522 2.74 7.29 13.22
CA MET A 522 1.38 7.26 13.76
C MET A 522 1.36 7.35 15.29
N ILE A 523 2.24 6.61 15.99
CA ILE A 523 2.33 6.68 17.45
C ILE A 523 2.80 8.05 17.89
N VAL A 524 3.88 8.56 17.35
CA VAL A 524 4.47 9.82 17.82
C VAL A 524 3.55 10.99 17.48
N GLN A 525 3.06 11.07 16.24
CA GLN A 525 2.28 12.22 15.78
C GLN A 525 0.86 12.24 16.35
N ASN A 526 0.15 11.11 16.29
CA ASN A 526 -1.27 11.06 16.65
C ASN A 526 -1.51 10.76 18.13
N PHE A 527 -0.51 10.25 18.85
CA PHE A 527 -0.67 9.94 20.27
C PHE A 527 0.23 10.84 21.15
N ILE A 528 1.57 10.77 20.98
CA ILE A 528 2.49 11.45 21.90
C ILE A 528 2.38 12.98 21.74
N ILE A 529 2.50 13.48 20.50
CA ILE A 529 2.49 14.95 20.26
C ILE A 529 1.14 15.53 20.66
N LEU A 530 0.04 14.90 20.31
CA LEU A 530 -1.31 15.37 20.62
C LEU A 530 -1.57 15.38 22.12
N THR A 531 -1.13 14.35 22.86
CA THR A 531 -1.25 14.26 24.33
C THR A 531 -0.39 15.33 25.02
N VAL A 532 0.85 15.53 24.55
CA VAL A 532 1.76 16.55 25.11
C VAL A 532 1.23 17.95 24.85
N LEU A 533 0.75 18.23 23.64
CA LEU A 533 0.18 19.54 23.30
C LEU A 533 -1.07 19.85 24.14
N ALA A 534 -1.98 18.89 24.30
CA ALA A 534 -3.16 19.05 25.16
C ALA A 534 -2.77 19.33 26.62
N GLY A 535 -1.77 18.62 27.16
CA GLY A 535 -1.26 18.85 28.52
C GLY A 535 -0.56 20.19 28.68
N ILE A 536 0.20 20.63 27.67
CA ILE A 536 0.84 21.96 27.70
C ILE A 536 -0.21 23.07 27.63
N GLN A 537 -1.23 22.94 26.80
CA GLN A 537 -2.29 23.93 26.66
C GLN A 537 -3.02 24.15 27.99
N GLN A 538 -3.43 23.08 28.67
CA GLN A 538 -4.08 23.14 29.98
C GLN A 538 -3.18 23.82 31.05
N ASN A 539 -1.90 23.47 31.09
CA ASN A 539 -0.96 24.04 32.03
C ASN A 539 -0.60 25.51 31.72
N LEU A 540 -0.56 25.90 30.44
CA LEU A 540 -0.35 27.30 30.05
C LEU A 540 -1.54 28.18 30.39
N GLU A 541 -2.76 27.68 30.21
CA GLU A 541 -3.97 28.42 30.64
C GLU A 541 -3.97 28.61 32.15
N ALA A 542 -3.71 27.56 32.93
CA ALA A 542 -3.57 27.67 34.40
C ALA A 542 -2.43 28.62 34.84
N PHE A 543 -1.27 28.54 34.17
CA PHE A 543 -0.14 29.43 34.43
C PHE A 543 -0.45 30.91 34.11
N TRP A 544 -1.16 31.19 33.01
CA TRP A 544 -1.55 32.55 32.65
C TRP A 544 -2.61 33.11 33.60
N ASP A 545 -3.49 32.28 34.14
CA ASP A 545 -4.47 32.68 35.12
C ASP A 545 -3.82 32.98 36.48
N ASP A 546 -2.85 32.16 36.92
CA ASP A 546 -2.03 32.43 38.12
C ASP A 546 -1.15 33.67 38.00
N VAL A 547 -0.69 34.06 36.81
CA VAL A 547 0.11 35.29 36.59
C VAL A 547 -0.76 36.54 36.54
N LYS A 548 -2.08 36.41 36.28
CA LYS A 548 -3.02 37.53 36.27
C LYS A 548 -3.61 37.86 37.64
N GLU A 549 -3.59 36.92 38.60
CA GLU A 549 -3.87 37.17 40.01
C GLU A 549 -2.63 37.74 40.75
#